data_75fe66cce6aa35be908293b162d91883
#
_entry.id   75fe66cce6aa35be908293b162d91883
#
_cell.length_a   1.000
_cell.length_b   1.000
_cell.length_c   1.000
_cell.angle_alpha   90.00
_cell.angle_beta   90.00
_cell.angle_gamma   90.00
#
_symmetry.space_group_name_H-M   'P 1'
#
loop_
_entity.id
_entity.type
_entity.pdbx_description
1 polymer ?
#
loop_
_entity_poly.entity_id
_entity_poly.type
_entity_poly.pdbx_seq_one_letter_code
_entity_poly.pdbx_strand_id
1 'polypeptide(L)'
;MPEQPSTSTGTTAPERTLHGLLLLTEAVVELCLAPLGQDVPVLGLDVFDRPEPGAGRGDLLVAVRVDPRSEQALTLVRAAGRDGAAGVVFRDEGAGPPNGALRAAAAEAGAALLFRHSWVDWAQLIAALRAALEVAGEPEATTVPLGDLDALAEALAPLVGGAVTIESPHSRVLAYSSNNKDVDDIRRDTILTHRVPPDRVEAMRKNGFFHRLRTTPGALHRRPLGDVPERAAIAVRAGEEILGSIWVAPTDRPLPPTVSDALQAAARVAAAHLLHDRVRRAGQREQVLEAARALLDGRGSADAPARTGLPPAQPCAVLAIAATSESPDTDGRLARTAAGHCTGQGHHALATASPDGARVLLGGLDRDPRRAAAQLTRLADSLARELSQDPAHPVRIGIGEVRDRLDLAAESRRTADLALRALLFARSAQAAARAFASVADLPDAVALLHALDTLRDAAPPDSSVQRLEAHATRTGEHVLLDTLRAYLEHSRDGAKAARALNVPAGTFRYRLEKVKKVCGIDLDDPDARLLAHLYLRLTDPRR
;
A
#
# COMPACT_ATOMS: atom_id res chain seq x y z
N MET A 1 -41.32 3.65 59.34
CA MET A 1 -40.66 4.17 58.16
C MET A 1 -39.45 3.28 57.90
N PRO A 2 -39.42 2.48 56.83
CA PRO A 2 -38.26 1.67 56.48
C PRO A 2 -37.32 2.46 55.61
N GLU A 3 -36.03 2.42 55.97
CA GLU A 3 -34.89 2.95 55.24
C GLU A 3 -34.80 2.31 53.86
N GLN A 4 -34.67 3.16 52.84
CA GLN A 4 -34.33 2.75 51.48
C GLN A 4 -32.84 2.44 51.40
N PRO A 5 -32.42 1.35 50.75
CA PRO A 5 -31.00 1.11 50.48
C PRO A 5 -30.54 2.05 49.35
N SER A 6 -29.55 2.89 49.66
CA SER A 6 -28.81 3.68 48.68
C SER A 6 -28.07 2.73 47.76
N THR A 7 -28.54 2.59 46.51
CA THR A 7 -27.77 2.00 45.41
C THR A 7 -26.72 2.96 44.99
N SER A 8 -25.51 2.83 45.54
CA SER A 8 -24.31 3.42 44.95
C SER A 8 -24.00 2.63 43.67
N THR A 9 -24.39 3.16 42.52
CA THR A 9 -23.82 2.77 41.23
C THR A 9 -22.36 3.23 41.21
N GLY A 10 -21.47 2.41 41.76
CA GLY A 10 -20.04 2.56 41.56
C GLY A 10 -19.77 2.35 40.09
N THR A 11 -19.42 3.42 39.40
CA THR A 11 -18.79 3.36 38.06
C THR A 11 -17.43 2.71 38.26
N THR A 12 -17.37 1.39 38.12
CA THR A 12 -16.12 0.62 38.09
C THR A 12 -15.32 1.11 36.87
N ALA A 13 -14.04 1.40 37.09
CA ALA A 13 -13.09 1.70 36.02
C ALA A 13 -13.19 0.60 34.95
N PRO A 14 -12.97 0.92 33.65
CA PRO A 14 -13.03 -0.08 32.59
C PRO A 14 -11.98 -1.14 32.89
N GLU A 15 -12.45 -2.32 33.29
CA GLU A 15 -11.60 -3.47 33.51
C GLU A 15 -10.90 -3.82 32.18
N ARG A 16 -9.68 -4.33 32.25
CA ARG A 16 -8.92 -4.85 31.09
C ARG A 16 -9.59 -6.11 30.57
N THR A 17 -10.78 -5.98 29.97
CA THR A 17 -11.55 -7.07 29.39
C THR A 17 -11.39 -7.15 27.90
N LEU A 18 -11.72 -8.30 27.32
CA LEU A 18 -11.75 -8.47 25.86
C LEU A 18 -12.69 -7.45 25.21
N HIS A 19 -13.83 -7.13 25.84
CA HIS A 19 -14.75 -6.10 25.38
C HIS A 19 -14.08 -4.70 25.33
N GLY A 20 -13.45 -4.29 26.42
CA GLY A 20 -12.73 -3.01 26.48
C GLY A 20 -11.61 -2.92 25.44
N LEU A 21 -10.85 -4.01 25.26
CA LEU A 21 -9.80 -4.09 24.25
C LEU A 21 -10.39 -3.98 22.83
N LEU A 22 -11.49 -4.67 22.53
CA LEU A 22 -12.13 -4.64 21.22
C LEU A 22 -12.68 -3.26 20.88
N LEU A 23 -13.29 -2.55 21.82
CA LEU A 23 -13.73 -1.17 21.62
C LEU A 23 -12.58 -0.24 21.17
N LEU A 24 -11.38 -0.50 21.71
CA LEU A 24 -10.18 0.28 21.38
C LEU A 24 -9.49 -0.19 20.08
N THR A 25 -9.77 -1.40 19.62
CA THR A 25 -9.03 -2.04 18.52
C THR A 25 -9.89 -2.57 17.37
N GLU A 26 -11.18 -2.26 17.33
CA GLU A 26 -12.10 -2.69 16.26
C GLU A 26 -11.60 -2.36 14.85
N ALA A 27 -10.80 -1.28 14.72
CA ALA A 27 -10.21 -0.87 13.46
C ALA A 27 -9.04 -1.76 12.99
N VAL A 28 -8.50 -2.62 13.85
CA VAL A 28 -7.34 -3.49 13.54
C VAL A 28 -7.66 -4.97 13.60
N VAL A 29 -8.67 -5.35 14.40
CA VAL A 29 -9.02 -6.76 14.67
C VAL A 29 -10.52 -6.93 14.71
N GLU A 30 -10.99 -8.04 14.17
CA GLU A 30 -12.40 -8.48 14.20
C GLU A 30 -12.57 -9.69 15.12
N LEU A 31 -13.59 -9.66 15.96
CA LEU A 31 -13.96 -10.80 16.79
C LEU A 31 -14.80 -11.79 15.98
N CYS A 32 -14.33 -13.02 15.86
CA CYS A 32 -15.06 -14.11 15.24
C CYS A 32 -15.88 -14.94 16.23
N LEU A 33 -15.32 -15.18 17.41
CA LEU A 33 -15.92 -16.03 18.44
C LEU A 33 -15.39 -15.67 19.83
N ALA A 34 -16.26 -15.59 20.84
CA ALA A 34 -15.90 -15.44 22.25
C ALA A 34 -16.67 -16.48 23.09
N PRO A 35 -16.14 -17.70 23.24
CA PRO A 35 -16.87 -18.81 23.90
C PRO A 35 -17.23 -18.53 25.36
N LEU A 36 -16.38 -17.79 26.07
CA LEU A 36 -16.56 -17.39 27.47
C LEU A 36 -17.16 -15.99 27.65
N GLY A 37 -17.64 -15.38 26.53
CA GLY A 37 -18.10 -13.99 26.53
C GLY A 37 -16.97 -13.00 26.34
N GLN A 38 -17.30 -11.70 26.35
CA GLN A 38 -16.35 -10.62 26.15
C GLN A 38 -15.83 -9.99 27.45
N ASP A 39 -16.35 -10.40 28.59
CA ASP A 39 -15.91 -9.89 29.90
C ASP A 39 -14.67 -10.63 30.44
N VAL A 40 -14.09 -11.51 29.64
CA VAL A 40 -12.85 -12.21 29.97
C VAL A 40 -11.70 -11.19 30.12
N PRO A 41 -10.93 -11.24 31.23
CA PRO A 41 -9.80 -10.34 31.43
C PRO A 41 -8.67 -10.62 30.43
N VAL A 42 -8.12 -9.55 29.84
CA VAL A 42 -6.92 -9.61 28.99
C VAL A 42 -5.78 -8.96 29.74
N LEU A 43 -4.81 -9.78 30.17
CA LEU A 43 -3.73 -9.36 31.07
C LEU A 43 -2.48 -8.94 30.31
N GLY A 44 -2.25 -9.53 29.12
CA GLY A 44 -1.07 -9.27 28.33
C GLY A 44 -1.25 -9.65 26.86
N LEU A 45 -0.15 -9.48 26.12
CA LEU A 45 -0.04 -9.84 24.72
C LEU A 45 1.22 -10.68 24.52
N ASP A 46 1.06 -11.87 23.97
CA ASP A 46 2.18 -12.72 23.57
C ASP A 46 2.20 -12.96 22.07
N VAL A 47 3.38 -13.17 21.49
CA VAL A 47 3.56 -13.41 20.06
C VAL A 47 4.05 -14.84 19.88
N PHE A 48 3.29 -15.64 19.14
CA PHE A 48 3.68 -17.00 18.82
C PHE A 48 4.82 -17.01 17.79
N ASP A 49 6.03 -17.30 18.28
CA ASP A 49 7.26 -17.43 17.47
C ASP A 49 8.05 -18.72 17.79
N ARG A 50 7.57 -19.58 18.69
CA ARG A 50 8.27 -20.76 19.20
C ARG A 50 7.64 -22.07 18.72
N PRO A 51 8.42 -23.17 18.67
CA PRO A 51 7.89 -24.50 18.32
C PRO A 51 6.90 -25.05 19.36
N GLU A 52 7.01 -24.64 20.62
CA GLU A 52 6.10 -25.05 21.68
C GLU A 52 5.11 -23.91 21.99
N PRO A 53 3.79 -24.16 21.88
CA PRO A 53 2.80 -23.17 22.25
C PRO A 53 2.78 -22.99 23.77
N GLY A 54 3.02 -21.79 24.23
CA GLY A 54 2.89 -21.39 25.63
C GLY A 54 2.36 -19.97 25.66
N ALA A 55 1.10 -19.78 26.04
CA ALA A 55 0.55 -18.46 26.31
C ALA A 55 0.45 -18.25 27.82
N GLY A 56 0.69 -17.04 28.30
CA GLY A 56 0.39 -16.68 29.67
C GLY A 56 -1.12 -16.72 29.95
N ARG A 57 -1.49 -17.04 31.18
CA ARG A 57 -2.90 -17.02 31.59
C ARG A 57 -3.48 -15.62 31.45
N GLY A 58 -4.57 -15.50 30.68
CA GLY A 58 -5.22 -14.23 30.37
C GLY A 58 -4.54 -13.43 29.25
N ASP A 59 -3.53 -13.98 28.59
CA ASP A 59 -2.89 -13.30 27.47
C ASP A 59 -3.66 -13.47 26.15
N LEU A 60 -3.56 -12.47 25.28
CA LEU A 60 -3.98 -12.58 23.89
C LEU A 60 -2.76 -13.01 23.05
N LEU A 61 -2.88 -14.17 22.39
CA LEU A 61 -1.79 -14.76 21.60
C LEU A 61 -1.88 -14.32 20.14
N VAL A 62 -0.84 -13.71 19.60
CA VAL A 62 -0.76 -13.28 18.20
C VAL A 62 -0.08 -14.37 17.37
N ALA A 63 -0.82 -15.05 16.51
CA ALA A 63 -0.37 -16.18 15.69
C ALA A 63 0.29 -15.69 14.37
N VAL A 64 1.51 -15.17 14.46
CA VAL A 64 2.27 -14.71 13.28
C VAL A 64 2.70 -15.92 12.45
N ARG A 65 2.48 -15.88 11.11
CA ARG A 65 2.83 -16.95 10.15
C ARG A 65 2.11 -18.28 10.33
N VAL A 66 1.04 -18.34 11.10
CA VAL A 66 0.18 -19.52 11.20
C VAL A 66 -1.00 -19.35 10.25
N ASP A 67 -1.15 -20.27 9.31
CA ASP A 67 -2.33 -20.33 8.44
C ASP A 67 -3.54 -20.80 9.29
N PRO A 68 -4.62 -20.01 9.38
CA PRO A 68 -5.81 -20.36 10.16
C PRO A 68 -6.52 -21.64 9.67
N ARG A 69 -6.18 -22.15 8.48
CA ARG A 69 -6.71 -23.39 7.92
C ARG A 69 -5.85 -24.61 8.19
N SER A 70 -4.68 -24.43 8.81
CA SER A 70 -3.73 -25.50 9.07
C SER A 70 -4.05 -26.29 10.35
N GLU A 71 -3.56 -27.53 10.43
CA GLU A 71 -3.56 -28.33 11.67
C GLU A 71 -2.77 -27.66 12.80
N GLN A 72 -1.77 -26.84 12.44
CA GLN A 72 -1.00 -26.05 13.40
C GLN A 72 -1.89 -25.03 14.11
N ALA A 73 -2.82 -24.39 13.41
CA ALA A 73 -3.77 -23.45 14.01
C ALA A 73 -4.70 -24.13 15.03
N LEU A 74 -5.19 -25.33 14.72
CA LEU A 74 -6.02 -26.12 15.64
C LEU A 74 -5.24 -26.49 16.91
N THR A 75 -3.99 -26.94 16.74
CA THR A 75 -3.11 -27.29 17.85
C THR A 75 -2.81 -26.09 18.73
N LEU A 76 -2.53 -24.92 18.09
CA LEU A 76 -2.24 -23.67 18.78
C LEU A 76 -3.44 -23.20 19.63
N VAL A 77 -4.65 -23.19 19.06
CA VAL A 77 -5.87 -22.77 19.78
C VAL A 77 -6.15 -23.66 20.97
N ARG A 78 -6.02 -25.00 20.81
CA ARG A 78 -6.21 -25.95 21.93
C ARG A 78 -5.15 -25.78 23.01
N ALA A 79 -3.91 -25.48 22.65
CA ALA A 79 -2.85 -25.19 23.61
C ALA A 79 -3.12 -23.88 24.36
N ALA A 80 -3.44 -22.81 23.65
CA ALA A 80 -3.79 -21.53 24.24
C ALA A 80 -4.94 -21.64 25.26
N GLY A 81 -5.98 -22.41 24.94
CA GLY A 81 -7.08 -22.66 25.89
C GLY A 81 -6.65 -23.44 27.13
N ARG A 82 -5.78 -24.47 27.01
CA ARG A 82 -5.24 -25.20 28.15
C ARG A 82 -4.39 -24.31 29.07
N ASP A 83 -3.66 -23.36 28.49
CA ASP A 83 -2.84 -22.42 29.24
C ASP A 83 -3.65 -21.27 29.82
N GLY A 84 -4.96 -21.20 29.50
CA GLY A 84 -5.89 -20.18 30.00
C GLY A 84 -5.73 -18.82 29.32
N ALA A 85 -5.25 -18.79 28.07
CA ALA A 85 -5.18 -17.57 27.26
C ALA A 85 -6.58 -16.98 27.01
N ALA A 86 -6.68 -15.67 26.94
CA ALA A 86 -7.93 -14.96 26.64
C ALA A 86 -8.41 -15.21 25.20
N GLY A 87 -7.48 -15.37 24.26
CA GLY A 87 -7.80 -15.62 22.85
C GLY A 87 -6.58 -15.72 21.94
N VAL A 88 -6.84 -16.00 20.66
CA VAL A 88 -5.83 -16.10 19.62
C VAL A 88 -6.20 -15.23 18.43
N VAL A 89 -5.24 -14.44 17.94
CA VAL A 89 -5.40 -13.56 16.77
C VAL A 89 -4.71 -14.17 15.57
N PHE A 90 -5.45 -14.43 14.52
CA PHE A 90 -4.96 -14.89 13.22
C PHE A 90 -5.00 -13.81 12.17
N ARG A 91 -4.37 -14.08 11.02
CA ARG A 91 -4.50 -13.26 9.82
C ARG A 91 -5.83 -13.57 9.11
N ASP A 92 -6.58 -12.53 8.73
CA ASP A 92 -7.66 -12.68 7.77
C ASP A 92 -7.07 -12.83 6.36
N GLU A 93 -7.39 -13.93 5.70
CA GLU A 93 -6.93 -14.21 4.32
C GLU A 93 -7.97 -13.83 3.25
N GLY A 94 -9.09 -13.19 3.64
CA GLY A 94 -10.10 -12.69 2.71
C GLY A 94 -10.87 -13.75 1.90
N ALA A 95 -10.71 -15.04 2.22
CA ALA A 95 -11.25 -16.16 1.45
C ALA A 95 -12.52 -16.79 2.05
N GLY A 96 -13.32 -16.02 2.77
CA GLY A 96 -14.58 -16.49 3.38
C GLY A 96 -14.48 -16.81 4.87
N PRO A 97 -15.59 -17.25 5.50
CA PRO A 97 -15.63 -17.47 6.95
C PRO A 97 -14.58 -18.48 7.39
N PRO A 98 -14.03 -18.31 8.61
CA PRO A 98 -13.03 -19.23 9.14
C PRO A 98 -13.54 -20.66 9.16
N ASN A 99 -12.63 -21.61 8.92
CA ASN A 99 -12.92 -23.04 8.89
C ASN A 99 -13.74 -23.46 10.13
N GLY A 100 -14.83 -24.19 9.93
CA GLY A 100 -15.67 -24.69 11.02
C GLY A 100 -14.90 -25.47 12.08
N ALA A 101 -13.82 -26.16 11.69
CA ALA A 101 -12.93 -26.88 12.60
C ALA A 101 -12.17 -25.93 13.56
N LEU A 102 -11.70 -24.77 13.09
CA LEU A 102 -11.00 -23.79 13.93
C LEU A 102 -11.97 -23.16 14.93
N ARG A 103 -13.22 -22.84 14.51
CA ARG A 103 -14.25 -22.33 15.40
C ARG A 103 -14.64 -23.35 16.47
N ALA A 104 -14.79 -24.63 16.09
CA ALA A 104 -15.06 -25.71 17.02
C ALA A 104 -13.94 -25.88 18.06
N ALA A 105 -12.67 -25.88 17.59
CA ALA A 105 -11.52 -25.97 18.47
C ALA A 105 -11.44 -24.79 19.45
N ALA A 106 -11.75 -23.56 19.01
CA ALA A 106 -11.78 -22.37 19.86
C ALA A 106 -12.93 -22.45 20.91
N ALA A 107 -14.10 -22.93 20.50
CA ALA A 107 -15.23 -23.13 21.38
C ALA A 107 -14.93 -24.17 22.47
N GLU A 108 -14.34 -25.32 22.11
CA GLU A 108 -13.91 -26.38 23.03
C GLU A 108 -12.81 -25.90 23.99
N ALA A 109 -11.88 -25.12 23.50
CA ALA A 109 -10.74 -24.59 24.25
C ALA A 109 -11.13 -23.42 25.18
N GLY A 110 -12.28 -22.78 24.97
CA GLY A 110 -12.69 -21.59 25.72
C GLY A 110 -11.88 -20.31 25.34
N ALA A 111 -11.12 -20.34 24.26
CA ALA A 111 -10.30 -19.22 23.83
C ALA A 111 -11.04 -18.37 22.78
N ALA A 112 -10.99 -17.04 22.90
CA ALA A 112 -11.56 -16.16 21.88
C ALA A 112 -10.79 -16.28 20.56
N LEU A 113 -11.50 -16.21 19.45
CA LEU A 113 -10.94 -16.25 18.11
C LEU A 113 -11.10 -14.90 17.44
N LEU A 114 -9.98 -14.28 17.09
CA LEU A 114 -9.93 -12.95 16.48
C LEU A 114 -9.16 -13.03 15.17
N PHE A 115 -9.50 -12.13 14.25
CA PHE A 115 -8.81 -11.99 12.98
C PHE A 115 -8.32 -10.57 12.77
N ARG A 116 -7.04 -10.44 12.43
CA ARG A 116 -6.44 -9.18 11.99
C ARG A 116 -6.97 -8.81 10.61
N HIS A 117 -7.42 -7.58 10.41
CA HIS A 117 -7.81 -7.10 9.09
C HIS A 117 -6.65 -7.21 8.09
N SER A 118 -6.94 -7.57 6.83
CA SER A 118 -5.94 -7.87 5.80
C SER A 118 -5.00 -6.69 5.52
N TRP A 119 -5.48 -5.46 5.66
CA TRP A 119 -4.75 -4.20 5.42
C TRP A 119 -3.92 -3.71 6.62
N VAL A 120 -3.99 -4.36 7.77
CA VAL A 120 -3.16 -4.06 8.96
C VAL A 120 -1.94 -4.98 8.95
N ASP A 121 -0.73 -4.47 9.12
CA ASP A 121 0.43 -5.32 9.34
C ASP A 121 0.55 -5.82 10.79
N TRP A 122 1.40 -6.83 11.04
CA TRP A 122 1.56 -7.40 12.37
C TRP A 122 2.16 -6.42 13.39
N ALA A 123 3.06 -5.54 12.95
CA ALA A 123 3.67 -4.56 13.83
C ALA A 123 2.64 -3.51 14.27
N GLN A 124 1.78 -3.06 13.35
CA GLN A 124 0.67 -2.16 13.63
C GLN A 124 -0.34 -2.79 14.59
N LEU A 125 -0.72 -4.05 14.37
CA LEU A 125 -1.63 -4.77 15.26
C LEU A 125 -1.06 -4.87 16.67
N ILE A 126 0.18 -5.35 16.81
CA ILE A 126 0.83 -5.55 18.11
C ILE A 126 0.95 -4.22 18.86
N ALA A 127 1.32 -3.14 18.15
CA ALA A 127 1.40 -1.80 18.73
C ALA A 127 0.02 -1.30 19.20
N ALA A 128 -1.05 -1.53 18.39
CA ALA A 128 -2.42 -1.16 18.74
C ALA A 128 -2.92 -1.90 19.98
N LEU A 129 -2.72 -3.21 20.02
CA LEU A 129 -3.15 -4.05 21.15
C LEU A 129 -2.39 -3.68 22.44
N ARG A 130 -1.08 -3.41 22.37
CA ARG A 130 -0.31 -2.94 23.53
C ARG A 130 -0.78 -1.59 24.03
N ALA A 131 -0.94 -0.61 23.14
CA ALA A 131 -1.45 0.71 23.51
C ALA A 131 -2.86 0.63 24.13
N ALA A 132 -3.73 -0.22 23.58
CA ALA A 132 -5.06 -0.45 24.13
C ALA A 132 -5.01 -1.08 25.53
N LEU A 133 -4.11 -2.03 25.77
CA LEU A 133 -3.90 -2.63 27.10
C LEU A 133 -3.35 -1.64 28.14
N GLU A 134 -2.53 -0.68 27.71
CA GLU A 134 -2.04 0.40 28.59
C GLU A 134 -3.17 1.36 28.99
N VAL A 135 -4.05 1.70 28.06
CA VAL A 135 -5.15 2.66 28.25
C VAL A 135 -6.34 2.04 28.99
N ALA A 136 -6.63 0.76 28.77
CA ALA A 136 -7.78 0.05 29.36
C ALA A 136 -7.77 -0.04 30.92
N GLY A 137 -6.85 0.62 31.60
CA GLY A 137 -6.79 0.69 33.07
C GLY A 137 -6.86 2.12 33.64
N GLU A 138 -7.01 3.14 32.81
CA GLU A 138 -7.02 4.56 33.23
C GLU A 138 -8.46 5.11 33.24
N PRO A 139 -9.02 5.49 34.40
CA PRO A 139 -10.45 5.87 34.51
C PRO A 139 -10.83 7.18 33.79
N GLU A 140 -9.88 8.07 33.54
CA GLU A 140 -10.13 9.40 32.99
C GLU A 140 -10.03 9.48 31.44
N ALA A 141 -9.53 8.42 30.79
CA ALA A 141 -9.36 8.39 29.33
C ALA A 141 -10.66 8.10 28.55
N THR A 142 -11.74 7.77 29.23
CA THR A 142 -12.96 7.18 28.62
C THR A 142 -14.03 8.17 28.17
N THR A 143 -13.83 9.47 28.38
CA THR A 143 -14.85 10.49 27.99
C THR A 143 -14.73 10.96 26.53
N VAL A 144 -13.58 10.75 25.89
CA VAL A 144 -13.33 11.15 24.51
C VAL A 144 -13.42 9.92 23.60
N PRO A 145 -14.25 9.96 22.53
CA PRO A 145 -14.32 8.86 21.57
C PRO A 145 -12.96 8.56 20.97
N LEU A 146 -12.58 7.28 20.90
CA LEU A 146 -11.27 6.87 20.40
C LEU A 146 -11.07 7.31 18.94
N GLY A 147 -9.92 7.93 18.65
CA GLY A 147 -9.60 8.47 17.32
C GLY A 147 -10.18 9.86 17.04
N ASP A 148 -11.00 10.43 17.95
CA ASP A 148 -11.40 11.84 17.87
C ASP A 148 -10.27 12.71 18.42
N LEU A 149 -9.35 13.09 17.54
CA LEU A 149 -8.17 13.88 17.91
C LEU A 149 -8.51 15.32 18.26
N ASP A 150 -9.59 15.90 17.69
CA ASP A 150 -10.02 17.25 17.99
C ASP A 150 -10.61 17.32 19.41
N ALA A 151 -11.52 16.39 19.74
CA ALA A 151 -12.04 16.28 21.11
C ALA A 151 -10.92 15.97 22.12
N LEU A 152 -9.92 15.16 21.74
CA LEU A 152 -8.75 14.92 22.58
C LEU A 152 -7.93 16.19 22.83
N ALA A 153 -7.64 16.97 21.79
CA ALA A 153 -6.88 18.22 21.94
C ALA A 153 -7.62 19.21 22.86
N GLU A 154 -8.95 19.30 22.76
CA GLU A 154 -9.79 20.12 23.65
C GLU A 154 -9.74 19.62 25.12
N ALA A 155 -9.83 18.32 25.34
CA ALA A 155 -9.81 17.73 26.67
C ALA A 155 -8.42 17.89 27.35
N LEU A 156 -7.33 17.83 26.57
CA LEU A 156 -5.98 17.98 27.08
C LEU A 156 -5.61 19.43 27.43
N ALA A 157 -6.17 20.43 26.74
CA ALA A 157 -5.80 21.83 26.91
C ALA A 157 -5.90 22.34 28.37
N PRO A 158 -6.99 22.13 29.11
CA PRO A 158 -7.08 22.51 30.53
C PRO A 158 -6.11 21.72 31.43
N LEU A 159 -5.83 20.44 31.12
CA LEU A 159 -4.95 19.59 31.90
C LEU A 159 -3.49 20.03 31.80
N VAL A 160 -3.03 20.43 30.62
CA VAL A 160 -1.67 20.91 30.38
C VAL A 160 -1.50 22.41 30.64
N GLY A 161 -2.60 23.14 30.85
CA GLY A 161 -2.60 24.58 31.12
C GLY A 161 -2.17 25.45 29.96
N GLY A 162 -2.50 25.04 28.73
CA GLY A 162 -2.14 25.79 27.52
C GLY A 162 -2.85 25.29 26.26
N ALA A 163 -2.61 25.96 25.16
CA ALA A 163 -3.20 25.60 23.88
C ALA A 163 -2.47 24.41 23.24
N VAL A 164 -3.20 23.33 22.96
CA VAL A 164 -2.67 22.04 22.47
C VAL A 164 -2.69 21.97 20.94
N THR A 165 -1.62 21.42 20.36
CA THR A 165 -1.56 20.97 18.96
C THR A 165 -1.02 19.55 18.94
N ILE A 166 -1.73 18.66 18.21
CA ILE A 166 -1.29 17.29 17.96
C ILE A 166 -0.77 17.23 16.53
N GLU A 167 0.47 16.77 16.37
CA GLU A 167 1.15 16.73 15.07
C GLU A 167 1.58 15.30 14.71
N SER A 168 1.59 15.02 13.40
CA SER A 168 2.20 13.79 12.84
C SER A 168 3.73 13.81 12.98
N PRO A 169 4.44 12.68 12.77
CA PRO A 169 5.92 12.63 12.75
C PRO A 169 6.55 13.55 11.68
N HIS A 170 5.76 14.03 10.73
CA HIS A 170 6.18 14.92 9.64
C HIS A 170 5.73 16.38 9.85
N SER A 171 5.44 16.76 11.10
CA SER A 171 5.01 18.14 11.47
C SER A 171 3.76 18.63 10.74
N ARG A 172 2.85 17.72 10.42
CA ARG A 172 1.52 18.04 9.92
C ARG A 172 0.56 18.09 11.11
N VAL A 173 -0.23 19.15 11.23
CA VAL A 173 -1.26 19.27 12.26
C VAL A 173 -2.35 18.25 12.01
N LEU A 174 -2.62 17.43 13.01
CA LEU A 174 -3.69 16.42 13.02
C LEU A 174 -4.93 16.94 13.74
N ALA A 175 -4.73 17.67 14.85
CA ALA A 175 -5.77 18.30 15.63
C ALA A 175 -5.22 19.45 16.48
N TYR A 176 -6.08 20.33 16.96
CA TYR A 176 -5.71 21.43 17.85
C TYR A 176 -6.89 21.85 18.73
N SER A 177 -6.58 22.41 19.91
CA SER A 177 -7.61 22.99 20.80
C SER A 177 -8.08 24.35 20.33
N SER A 178 -9.36 24.66 20.51
CA SER A 178 -10.01 25.91 20.09
C SER A 178 -9.62 27.12 20.92
N ASN A 179 -8.88 26.93 22.02
CA ASN A 179 -8.43 27.99 22.92
C ASN A 179 -7.30 28.84 22.28
N ASN A 180 -7.68 29.69 21.32
CA ASN A 180 -6.76 30.44 20.45
C ASN A 180 -6.80 31.95 20.63
N LYS A 181 -7.46 32.50 21.70
CA LYS A 181 -7.70 33.95 21.78
C LYS A 181 -6.44 34.80 21.94
N ASP A 182 -5.35 34.24 22.52
CA ASP A 182 -4.10 34.97 22.79
C ASP A 182 -2.87 34.18 22.36
N VAL A 183 -2.94 33.47 21.23
CA VAL A 183 -1.82 32.69 20.72
C VAL A 183 -0.96 33.49 19.75
N ASP A 184 0.33 33.17 19.74
CA ASP A 184 1.31 33.80 18.85
C ASP A 184 1.07 33.50 17.36
N ASP A 185 1.67 34.33 16.51
CA ASP A 185 1.49 34.25 15.04
C ASP A 185 1.97 32.91 14.47
N ILE A 186 3.00 32.28 15.04
CA ILE A 186 3.51 30.98 14.59
C ILE A 186 2.42 29.91 14.73
N ARG A 187 1.71 29.89 15.86
CA ARG A 187 0.62 28.94 16.06
C ARG A 187 -0.55 29.26 15.13
N ARG A 188 -0.89 30.53 14.94
CA ARG A 188 -1.96 30.93 14.02
C ARG A 188 -1.68 30.46 12.61
N ASP A 189 -0.47 30.68 12.10
CA ASP A 189 -0.06 30.22 10.77
C ASP A 189 -0.05 28.71 10.67
N THR A 190 0.43 28.01 11.69
CA THR A 190 0.45 26.54 11.77
C THR A 190 -0.95 25.95 11.66
N ILE A 191 -1.94 26.54 12.36
CA ILE A 191 -3.34 26.10 12.32
C ILE A 191 -3.95 26.38 10.95
N LEU A 192 -3.80 27.61 10.43
CA LEU A 192 -4.39 28.03 9.15
C LEU A 192 -3.86 27.21 7.96
N THR A 193 -2.59 26.85 7.99
CA THR A 193 -1.95 26.07 6.91
C THR A 193 -1.99 24.57 7.15
N HIS A 194 -2.46 24.11 8.32
CA HIS A 194 -2.37 22.73 8.79
C HIS A 194 -0.94 22.15 8.75
N ARG A 195 0.07 23.02 8.79
CA ARG A 195 1.50 22.65 8.77
C ARG A 195 2.33 23.66 9.54
N VAL A 196 3.36 23.17 10.20
CA VAL A 196 4.40 24.07 10.74
C VAL A 196 5.14 24.74 9.58
N PRO A 197 5.38 26.07 9.62
CA PRO A 197 6.12 26.77 8.57
C PRO A 197 7.47 26.09 8.25
N PRO A 198 7.81 25.88 6.95
CA PRO A 198 8.98 25.10 6.55
C PRO A 198 10.31 25.63 7.10
N ASP A 199 10.46 26.94 7.19
CA ASP A 199 11.63 27.61 7.77
C ASP A 199 11.82 27.26 9.25
N ARG A 200 10.73 27.13 10.00
CA ARG A 200 10.74 26.71 11.41
C ARG A 200 11.08 25.22 11.55
N VAL A 201 10.51 24.37 10.70
CA VAL A 201 10.86 22.94 10.66
C VAL A 201 12.36 22.77 10.39
N GLU A 202 12.90 23.51 9.42
CA GLU A 202 14.32 23.45 9.08
C GLU A 202 15.21 23.99 10.22
N ALA A 203 14.82 25.08 10.87
CA ALA A 203 15.53 25.60 12.04
C ALA A 203 15.54 24.59 13.19
N MET A 204 14.41 23.94 13.48
CA MET A 204 14.30 22.88 14.50
C MET A 204 15.11 21.63 14.14
N ARG A 205 15.22 21.29 12.85
CA ARG A 205 16.06 20.20 12.37
C ARG A 205 17.55 20.52 12.57
N LYS A 206 17.99 21.71 12.17
CA LYS A 206 19.40 22.16 12.29
C LYS A 206 19.88 22.22 13.74
N ASN A 207 19.03 22.63 14.67
CA ASN A 207 19.40 22.72 16.10
C ASN A 207 19.21 21.39 16.87
N GLY A 208 18.89 20.29 16.15
CA GLY A 208 18.74 18.95 16.72
C GLY A 208 17.49 18.77 17.59
N PHE A 209 16.51 19.69 17.55
CA PHE A 209 15.30 19.60 18.38
C PHE A 209 14.51 18.31 18.12
N PHE A 210 14.28 17.95 16.86
CA PHE A 210 13.57 16.71 16.53
C PHE A 210 14.31 15.45 16.95
N HIS A 211 15.65 15.46 16.94
CA HIS A 211 16.43 14.35 17.49
C HIS A 211 16.18 14.21 18.98
N ARG A 212 16.29 15.31 19.75
CA ARG A 212 16.01 15.30 21.19
C ARG A 212 14.57 14.89 21.49
N LEU A 213 13.58 15.42 20.75
CA LEU A 213 12.17 15.04 20.92
C LEU A 213 11.96 13.54 20.73
N ARG A 214 12.70 12.94 19.80
CA ARG A 214 12.63 11.51 19.50
C ARG A 214 13.40 10.63 20.49
N THR A 215 14.44 11.12 21.12
CA THR A 215 15.29 10.32 22.02
C THR A 215 15.00 10.53 23.49
N THR A 216 14.35 11.65 23.86
CA THR A 216 14.00 11.93 25.25
C THR A 216 12.70 11.24 25.62
N PRO A 217 12.66 10.45 26.70
CA PRO A 217 11.42 9.81 27.17
C PRO A 217 10.36 10.79 27.69
N GLY A 218 10.77 11.96 28.17
CA GLY A 218 9.92 12.98 28.77
C GLY A 218 9.63 14.18 27.87
N ALA A 219 8.86 15.12 28.38
CA ALA A 219 8.56 16.38 27.73
C ALA A 219 9.79 17.30 27.60
N LEU A 220 9.90 17.95 26.47
CA LEU A 220 10.87 19.04 26.25
C LEU A 220 10.18 20.38 26.50
N HIS A 221 10.65 21.13 27.51
CA HIS A 221 10.16 22.47 27.80
C HIS A 221 11.19 23.51 27.33
N ARG A 222 10.81 24.34 26.40
CA ARG A 222 11.60 25.44 25.87
C ARG A 222 11.06 26.78 26.40
N ARG A 223 11.83 27.44 27.23
CA ARG A 223 11.52 28.79 27.70
C ARG A 223 11.63 29.81 26.56
N PRO A 224 10.96 30.97 26.68
CA PRO A 224 11.07 32.04 25.69
C PRO A 224 12.55 32.45 25.49
N LEU A 225 12.94 32.69 24.23
CA LEU A 225 14.28 33.17 23.89
C LEU A 225 14.20 34.10 22.66
N GLY A 226 14.36 35.41 22.87
CA GLY A 226 14.16 36.41 21.82
C GLY A 226 12.74 36.31 21.24
N ASP A 227 12.64 36.24 19.91
CA ASP A 227 11.35 36.10 19.18
C ASP A 227 10.81 34.68 19.19
N VAL A 228 11.45 33.75 19.90
CA VAL A 228 10.97 32.37 19.97
C VAL A 228 10.11 32.20 21.21
N PRO A 229 8.78 31.96 21.05
CA PRO A 229 7.88 31.85 22.19
C PRO A 229 8.11 30.56 22.99
N GLU A 230 7.61 30.57 24.23
CA GLU A 230 7.59 29.40 25.08
C GLU A 230 6.83 28.23 24.43
N ARG A 231 7.37 27.01 24.56
CA ARG A 231 6.73 25.76 24.11
C ARG A 231 7.12 24.61 25.00
N ALA A 232 6.15 23.74 25.25
CA ALA A 232 6.44 22.41 25.75
C ALA A 232 6.00 21.39 24.68
N ALA A 233 6.75 20.32 24.50
CA ALA A 233 6.45 19.28 23.52
C ALA A 233 6.86 17.91 24.04
N ILE A 234 6.10 16.87 23.65
CA ILE A 234 6.42 15.48 23.92
C ILE A 234 6.16 14.63 22.67
N ALA A 235 7.02 13.62 22.44
CA ALA A 235 6.75 12.60 21.45
C ALA A 235 5.72 11.61 21.98
N VAL A 236 4.72 11.28 21.16
CA VAL A 236 3.74 10.22 21.44
C VAL A 236 4.23 8.94 20.79
N ARG A 237 4.30 7.85 21.56
CA ARG A 237 4.91 6.60 21.16
C ARG A 237 3.98 5.40 21.39
N ALA A 238 4.16 4.36 20.56
CA ALA A 238 3.69 3.01 20.84
C ALA A 238 4.93 2.08 20.75
N GLY A 239 5.44 1.65 21.90
CA GLY A 239 6.75 0.99 21.97
C GLY A 239 7.86 1.91 21.45
N GLU A 240 8.65 1.41 20.49
CA GLU A 240 9.73 2.18 19.86
C GLU A 240 9.24 3.12 18.73
N GLU A 241 8.00 2.95 18.27
CA GLU A 241 7.47 3.73 17.14
C GLU A 241 6.95 5.10 17.62
N ILE A 242 7.31 6.15 16.88
CA ILE A 242 6.79 7.51 17.12
C ILE A 242 5.54 7.70 16.26
N LEU A 243 4.40 7.87 16.92
CA LEU A 243 3.11 8.10 16.28
C LEU A 243 2.87 9.57 15.95
N GLY A 244 3.46 10.48 16.72
CA GLY A 244 3.28 11.92 16.59
C GLY A 244 3.94 12.68 17.71
N SER A 245 3.47 13.91 17.93
CA SER A 245 3.89 14.76 19.05
C SER A 245 2.75 15.66 19.51
N ILE A 246 2.76 15.97 20.80
CA ILE A 246 1.85 16.95 21.40
C ILE A 246 2.69 18.20 21.71
N TRP A 247 2.19 19.34 21.28
CA TRP A 247 2.77 20.64 21.50
C TRP A 247 1.83 21.48 22.33
N VAL A 248 2.38 22.22 23.30
CA VAL A 248 1.65 23.15 24.14
C VAL A 248 2.23 24.54 24.01
N ALA A 249 1.39 25.50 23.72
CA ALA A 249 1.69 26.91 23.70
C ALA A 249 1.04 27.60 24.91
N PRO A 250 1.69 28.57 25.56
CA PRO A 250 1.03 29.42 26.54
C PRO A 250 -0.10 30.22 25.89
N THR A 251 -1.12 30.55 26.65
CA THR A 251 -2.20 31.48 26.28
C THR A 251 -1.99 32.83 26.95
N ASP A 252 -2.87 33.21 27.84
CA ASP A 252 -2.81 34.43 28.66
C ASP A 252 -1.80 34.34 29.83
N ARG A 253 -1.30 33.15 30.16
CA ARG A 253 -0.39 32.85 31.24
C ARG A 253 0.77 31.96 30.79
N PRO A 254 1.93 32.05 31.43
CA PRO A 254 3.03 31.09 31.23
C PRO A 254 2.59 29.67 31.53
N LEU A 255 3.23 28.69 30.89
CA LEU A 255 2.95 27.28 31.15
C LEU A 255 3.21 26.91 32.61
N PRO A 256 2.33 26.10 33.24
CA PRO A 256 2.52 25.71 34.64
C PRO A 256 3.76 24.82 34.81
N PRO A 257 4.40 24.84 36.01
CA PRO A 257 5.55 23.99 36.30
C PRO A 257 5.26 22.48 36.10
N THR A 258 3.99 22.07 36.24
CA THR A 258 3.51 20.70 36.08
C THR A 258 3.27 20.29 34.64
N VAL A 259 3.48 21.16 33.64
CA VAL A 259 3.21 20.89 32.22
C VAL A 259 3.94 19.65 31.71
N SER A 260 5.15 19.39 32.22
CA SER A 260 5.92 18.20 31.79
C SER A 260 5.26 16.88 32.23
N ASP A 261 4.78 16.82 33.46
CA ASP A 261 4.12 15.63 34.01
C ASP A 261 2.74 15.43 33.34
N ALA A 262 2.00 16.53 33.17
CA ALA A 262 0.72 16.50 32.45
C ALA A 262 0.90 16.05 30.98
N LEU A 263 1.95 16.48 30.31
CA LEU A 263 2.27 16.04 28.95
C LEU A 263 2.64 14.56 28.88
N GLN A 264 3.32 14.03 29.90
CA GLN A 264 3.62 12.58 29.95
C GLN A 264 2.34 11.74 30.07
N ALA A 265 1.39 12.16 30.92
CA ALA A 265 0.09 11.51 31.03
C ALA A 265 -0.70 11.64 29.71
N ALA A 266 -0.74 12.85 29.14
CA ALA A 266 -1.39 13.12 27.85
C ALA A 266 -0.83 12.27 26.71
N ALA A 267 0.50 12.05 26.67
CA ALA A 267 1.12 11.25 25.62
C ALA A 267 0.71 9.77 25.67
N ARG A 268 0.52 9.20 26.88
CA ARG A 268 0.02 7.82 27.04
C ARG A 268 -1.38 7.68 26.47
N VAL A 269 -2.28 8.59 26.82
CA VAL A 269 -3.66 8.60 26.30
C VAL A 269 -3.67 8.83 24.79
N ALA A 270 -2.91 9.80 24.31
CA ALA A 270 -2.86 10.16 22.88
C ALA A 270 -2.29 9.03 22.00
N ALA A 271 -1.49 8.12 22.55
CA ALA A 271 -0.94 7.00 21.79
C ALA A 271 -2.05 6.11 21.21
N ALA A 272 -3.05 5.74 22.00
CA ALA A 272 -4.18 4.94 21.55
C ALA A 272 -5.00 5.69 20.48
N HIS A 273 -5.29 6.98 20.70
CA HIS A 273 -6.04 7.81 19.76
C HIS A 273 -5.32 7.96 18.40
N LEU A 274 -4.01 8.27 18.43
CA LEU A 274 -3.21 8.42 17.21
C LEU A 274 -3.08 7.10 16.45
N LEU A 275 -2.95 5.99 17.17
CA LEU A 275 -2.85 4.69 16.56
C LEU A 275 -4.18 4.29 15.91
N HIS A 276 -5.30 4.49 16.60
CA HIS A 276 -6.63 4.25 16.05
C HIS A 276 -6.90 5.12 14.81
N ASP A 277 -6.62 6.44 14.88
CA ASP A 277 -6.78 7.35 13.74
C ASP A 277 -5.93 6.90 12.54
N ARG A 278 -4.67 6.53 12.79
CA ARG A 278 -3.77 6.04 11.74
C ARG A 278 -4.31 4.77 11.07
N VAL A 279 -4.77 3.81 11.88
CA VAL A 279 -5.32 2.55 11.39
C VAL A 279 -6.63 2.76 10.65
N ARG A 280 -7.53 3.57 11.19
CA ARG A 280 -8.79 3.93 10.53
C ARG A 280 -8.53 4.59 9.17
N ARG A 281 -7.58 5.54 9.09
CA ARG A 281 -7.20 6.18 7.82
C ARG A 281 -6.55 5.18 6.85
N ALA A 282 -5.76 4.25 7.34
CA ALA A 282 -5.19 3.19 6.50
C ALA A 282 -6.28 2.28 5.94
N GLY A 283 -7.26 1.88 6.76
CA GLY A 283 -8.42 1.09 6.33
C GLY A 283 -9.29 1.81 5.31
N GLN A 284 -9.61 3.07 5.56
CA GLN A 284 -10.33 3.89 4.59
C GLN A 284 -9.59 3.99 3.25
N ARG A 285 -8.27 4.21 3.30
CA ARG A 285 -7.43 4.25 2.10
C ARG A 285 -7.44 2.93 1.35
N GLU A 286 -7.34 1.80 2.05
CA GLU A 286 -7.39 0.48 1.42
C GLU A 286 -8.74 0.21 0.77
N GLN A 287 -9.86 0.56 1.41
CA GLN A 287 -11.19 0.47 0.82
C GLN A 287 -11.33 1.30 -0.47
N VAL A 288 -10.74 2.51 -0.47
CA VAL A 288 -10.68 3.36 -1.67
C VAL A 288 -9.87 2.69 -2.78
N LEU A 289 -8.70 2.11 -2.45
CA LEU A 289 -7.85 1.42 -3.42
C LEU A 289 -8.49 0.13 -3.91
N GLU A 290 -9.21 -0.59 -3.06
CA GLU A 290 -9.97 -1.78 -3.45
C GLU A 290 -11.09 -1.42 -4.43
N ALA A 291 -11.84 -0.35 -4.16
CA ALA A 291 -12.85 0.16 -5.09
C ALA A 291 -12.21 0.57 -6.43
N ALA A 292 -11.05 1.22 -6.41
CA ALA A 292 -10.30 1.56 -7.62
C ALA A 292 -9.85 0.31 -8.39
N ARG A 293 -9.33 -0.73 -7.72
CA ARG A 293 -8.99 -2.02 -8.35
C ARG A 293 -10.22 -2.67 -8.99
N ALA A 294 -11.35 -2.70 -8.28
CA ALA A 294 -12.58 -3.25 -8.80
C ALA A 294 -13.07 -2.54 -10.06
N LEU A 295 -12.99 -1.21 -10.11
CA LEU A 295 -13.30 -0.41 -11.31
C LEU A 295 -12.33 -0.71 -12.46
N LEU A 296 -11.04 -0.76 -12.17
CA LEU A 296 -10.02 -1.09 -13.16
C LEU A 296 -10.21 -2.50 -13.73
N ASP A 297 -10.68 -3.46 -12.93
CA ASP A 297 -10.95 -4.83 -13.36
C ASP A 297 -12.32 -5.02 -14.03
N GLY A 298 -13.15 -4.00 -14.07
CA GLY A 298 -14.51 -4.07 -14.60
C GLY A 298 -15.45 -4.91 -13.73
N ARG A 299 -15.11 -5.10 -12.44
CA ARG A 299 -15.89 -5.84 -11.43
C ARG A 299 -16.50 -4.91 -10.37
N GLY A 300 -16.43 -3.60 -10.59
CA GLY A 300 -16.94 -2.60 -9.66
C GLY A 300 -18.46 -2.73 -9.47
N SER A 301 -18.90 -2.71 -8.22
CA SER A 301 -20.32 -2.53 -7.87
C SER A 301 -20.79 -1.12 -8.24
N ALA A 302 -22.10 -0.90 -8.29
CA ALA A 302 -22.67 0.40 -8.67
C ALA A 302 -22.22 1.58 -7.75
N ASP A 303 -21.82 1.29 -6.52
CA ASP A 303 -21.31 2.24 -5.53
C ASP A 303 -19.78 2.42 -5.58
N ALA A 304 -19.05 1.57 -6.31
CA ALA A 304 -17.59 1.64 -6.40
C ALA A 304 -17.07 3.02 -6.84
N PRO A 305 -17.66 3.71 -7.83
CA PRO A 305 -17.23 5.06 -8.20
C PRO A 305 -17.31 6.07 -7.03
N ALA A 306 -18.39 6.03 -6.25
CA ALA A 306 -18.57 6.90 -5.11
C ALA A 306 -17.53 6.63 -4.00
N ARG A 307 -17.19 5.37 -3.76
CA ARG A 307 -16.20 4.94 -2.75
C ARG A 307 -14.78 5.38 -3.07
N THR A 308 -14.44 5.64 -4.34
CA THR A 308 -13.11 6.12 -4.73
C THR A 308 -12.87 7.59 -4.34
N GLY A 309 -13.91 8.37 -4.07
CA GLY A 309 -13.82 9.82 -3.90
C GLY A 309 -13.49 10.57 -5.19
N LEU A 310 -13.41 9.87 -6.34
CA LEU A 310 -13.26 10.51 -7.64
C LEU A 310 -14.62 10.95 -8.20
N PRO A 311 -14.68 12.02 -9.02
CA PRO A 311 -15.94 12.47 -9.62
C PRO A 311 -16.52 11.41 -10.58
N PRO A 312 -17.66 10.76 -10.27
CA PRO A 312 -18.16 9.61 -11.05
C PRO A 312 -18.66 9.96 -12.44
N ALA A 313 -19.19 11.19 -12.61
CA ALA A 313 -19.79 11.69 -13.86
C ALA A 313 -18.86 12.64 -14.63
N GLN A 314 -17.55 12.52 -14.39
CA GLN A 314 -16.53 13.28 -15.12
C GLN A 314 -15.62 12.34 -15.89
N PRO A 315 -14.97 12.86 -16.96
CA PRO A 315 -14.03 12.05 -17.72
C PRO A 315 -12.90 11.49 -16.88
N CYS A 316 -12.52 10.25 -17.19
CA CYS A 316 -11.44 9.53 -16.54
C CYS A 316 -10.51 8.89 -17.57
N ALA A 317 -9.31 8.55 -17.14
CA ALA A 317 -8.36 7.77 -17.91
C ALA A 317 -7.43 6.96 -16.99
N VAL A 318 -6.74 5.99 -17.56
CA VAL A 318 -5.76 5.16 -16.85
C VAL A 318 -4.38 5.35 -17.46
N LEU A 319 -3.37 5.46 -16.60
CA LEU A 319 -1.98 5.31 -16.99
C LEU A 319 -1.47 3.95 -16.50
N ALA A 320 -0.91 3.16 -17.40
CA ALA A 320 -0.24 1.90 -17.09
C ALA A 320 1.28 2.15 -17.08
N ILE A 321 1.93 1.82 -15.97
CA ILE A 321 3.35 2.15 -15.74
C ILE A 321 4.10 0.85 -15.46
N ALA A 322 5.23 0.63 -16.15
CA ALA A 322 6.15 -0.46 -15.86
C ALA A 322 7.59 0.06 -15.77
N ALA A 323 8.35 -0.51 -14.83
CA ALA A 323 9.79 -0.37 -14.81
C ALA A 323 10.40 -1.44 -15.74
N THR A 324 11.44 -1.07 -16.50
CA THR A 324 12.10 -2.00 -17.42
C THR A 324 13.22 -2.81 -16.77
N SER A 325 13.42 -2.68 -15.44
CA SER A 325 14.38 -3.47 -14.67
C SER A 325 13.71 -4.70 -14.05
N GLU A 326 14.50 -5.77 -13.86
CA GLU A 326 14.05 -7.05 -13.30
C GLU A 326 13.70 -7.03 -11.79
N SER A 327 13.81 -5.88 -11.12
CA SER A 327 13.48 -5.77 -9.70
C SER A 327 11.98 -5.55 -9.53
N PRO A 328 11.22 -6.51 -9.00
CA PRO A 328 9.80 -6.33 -8.76
C PRO A 328 9.60 -5.19 -7.75
N ASP A 329 8.66 -4.28 -8.04
CA ASP A 329 8.22 -3.23 -7.11
C ASP A 329 7.35 -3.86 -6.00
N THR A 330 8.01 -4.68 -5.14
CA THR A 330 7.34 -5.44 -4.07
C THR A 330 6.66 -4.54 -3.03
N ASP A 331 7.04 -3.27 -2.95
CA ASP A 331 6.58 -2.35 -1.92
C ASP A 331 5.51 -1.35 -2.40
N GLY A 332 5.09 -1.42 -3.68
CA GLY A 332 4.17 -0.45 -4.29
C GLY A 332 4.72 0.98 -4.30
N ARG A 333 6.06 1.15 -4.30
CA ARG A 333 6.73 2.46 -4.33
C ARG A 333 6.37 3.22 -5.59
N LEU A 334 6.38 2.53 -6.74
CA LEU A 334 6.04 3.10 -8.04
C LEU A 334 4.62 3.68 -8.05
N ALA A 335 3.65 2.93 -7.53
CA ALA A 335 2.26 3.39 -7.40
C ALA A 335 2.15 4.61 -6.50
N ARG A 336 2.82 4.61 -5.33
CA ARG A 336 2.78 5.75 -4.39
C ARG A 336 3.41 7.01 -5.00
N THR A 337 4.57 6.88 -5.65
CA THR A 337 5.25 8.02 -6.29
C THR A 337 4.40 8.57 -7.42
N ALA A 338 3.83 7.71 -8.27
CA ALA A 338 2.96 8.12 -9.36
C ALA A 338 1.69 8.84 -8.87
N ALA A 339 1.02 8.31 -7.83
CA ALA A 339 -0.14 8.98 -7.24
C ALA A 339 0.22 10.34 -6.65
N GLY A 340 1.35 10.42 -5.93
CA GLY A 340 1.84 11.67 -5.33
C GLY A 340 2.17 12.73 -6.38
N HIS A 341 2.83 12.35 -7.47
CA HIS A 341 3.14 13.24 -8.59
C HIS A 341 1.87 13.76 -9.26
N CYS A 342 0.93 12.87 -9.61
CA CYS A 342 -0.33 13.27 -10.25
C CYS A 342 -1.15 14.21 -9.35
N THR A 343 -1.22 13.92 -8.06
CA THR A 343 -1.92 14.78 -7.10
C THR A 343 -1.21 16.14 -6.93
N GLY A 344 0.12 16.14 -6.89
CA GLY A 344 0.93 17.37 -6.86
C GLY A 344 0.75 18.26 -8.08
N GLN A 345 0.39 17.69 -9.23
CA GLN A 345 0.02 18.41 -10.46
C GLN A 345 -1.46 18.83 -10.50
N GLY A 346 -2.20 18.67 -9.41
CA GLY A 346 -3.60 19.07 -9.30
C GLY A 346 -4.63 18.08 -9.86
N HIS A 347 -4.22 16.82 -10.13
CA HIS A 347 -5.13 15.79 -10.62
C HIS A 347 -5.65 14.89 -9.49
N HIS A 348 -6.91 14.48 -9.59
CA HIS A 348 -7.46 13.44 -8.73
C HIS A 348 -6.95 12.08 -9.21
N ALA A 349 -6.10 11.42 -8.42
CA ALA A 349 -5.41 10.21 -8.83
C ALA A 349 -5.43 9.13 -7.75
N LEU A 350 -5.73 7.90 -8.15
CA LEU A 350 -5.59 6.69 -7.34
C LEU A 350 -4.66 5.71 -8.07
N ALA A 351 -3.60 5.30 -7.41
CA ALA A 351 -2.66 4.35 -8.00
C ALA A 351 -2.69 3.01 -7.25
N THR A 352 -2.75 1.94 -8.01
CA THR A 352 -2.70 0.56 -7.52
C THR A 352 -1.45 -0.13 -8.04
N ALA A 353 -0.78 -0.90 -7.17
CA ALA A 353 0.31 -1.77 -7.59
C ALA A 353 -0.25 -2.96 -8.40
N SER A 354 0.51 -3.41 -9.39
CA SER A 354 0.25 -4.62 -10.17
C SER A 354 1.56 -5.42 -10.31
N PRO A 355 1.51 -6.72 -10.64
CA PRO A 355 2.72 -7.55 -10.74
C PRO A 355 3.78 -7.01 -11.70
N ASP A 356 3.35 -6.27 -12.71
CA ASP A 356 4.18 -5.67 -13.78
C ASP A 356 4.43 -4.17 -13.59
N GLY A 357 4.05 -3.58 -12.43
CA GLY A 357 4.26 -2.16 -12.13
C GLY A 357 3.10 -1.48 -11.43
N ALA A 358 2.51 -0.44 -12.02
CA ALA A 358 1.41 0.32 -11.42
C ALA A 358 0.34 0.72 -12.44
N ARG A 359 -0.89 0.90 -11.94
CA ARG A 359 -2.01 1.47 -12.69
C ARG A 359 -2.51 2.70 -11.95
N VAL A 360 -2.57 3.84 -12.63
CA VAL A 360 -3.05 5.12 -12.09
C VAL A 360 -4.38 5.44 -12.72
N LEU A 361 -5.43 5.43 -11.91
CA LEU A 361 -6.76 5.89 -12.29
C LEU A 361 -6.85 7.40 -12.05
N LEU A 362 -7.10 8.15 -13.09
CA LEU A 362 -7.27 9.60 -13.07
C LEU A 362 -8.74 9.96 -13.28
N GLY A 363 -9.26 10.83 -12.43
CA GLY A 363 -10.60 11.39 -12.54
C GLY A 363 -10.57 12.90 -12.69
N GLY A 364 -11.71 13.49 -13.11
CA GLY A 364 -11.84 14.94 -13.21
C GLY A 364 -11.07 15.55 -14.38
N LEU A 365 -10.90 14.82 -15.48
CA LEU A 365 -10.30 15.34 -16.71
C LEU A 365 -11.23 16.34 -17.42
N ASP A 366 -10.68 17.12 -18.35
CA ASP A 366 -11.47 18.05 -19.16
C ASP A 366 -12.54 17.28 -19.97
N ARG A 367 -13.71 17.89 -20.13
CA ARG A 367 -14.80 17.30 -20.92
C ARG A 367 -14.55 17.33 -22.42
N ASP A 368 -13.67 18.22 -22.90
CA ASP A 368 -13.21 18.20 -24.29
C ASP A 368 -12.16 17.09 -24.45
N PRO A 369 -12.40 16.06 -25.27
CA PRO A 369 -11.49 14.94 -25.43
C PRO A 369 -10.08 15.34 -25.89
N ARG A 370 -9.97 16.41 -26.69
CA ARG A 370 -8.65 16.91 -27.16
C ARG A 370 -7.86 17.54 -26.01
N ARG A 371 -8.55 18.31 -25.15
CA ARG A 371 -7.91 18.92 -23.97
C ARG A 371 -7.55 17.86 -22.94
N ALA A 372 -8.43 16.89 -22.71
CA ALA A 372 -8.14 15.77 -21.84
C ALA A 372 -6.92 14.94 -22.32
N ALA A 373 -6.84 14.64 -23.61
CA ALA A 373 -5.68 13.96 -24.20
C ALA A 373 -4.38 14.77 -24.03
N ALA A 374 -4.44 16.09 -24.24
CA ALA A 374 -3.29 16.97 -24.02
C ALA A 374 -2.88 17.06 -22.54
N GLN A 375 -3.85 17.02 -21.60
CA GLN A 375 -3.57 16.94 -20.16
C GLN A 375 -2.82 15.62 -19.84
N LEU A 376 -3.31 14.48 -20.32
CA LEU A 376 -2.70 13.17 -20.10
C LEU A 376 -1.27 13.10 -20.68
N THR A 377 -1.05 13.64 -21.87
CA THR A 377 0.27 13.68 -22.51
C THR A 377 1.27 14.48 -21.66
N ARG A 378 0.89 15.68 -21.19
CA ARG A 378 1.74 16.48 -20.31
C ARG A 378 2.01 15.79 -18.97
N LEU A 379 0.99 15.17 -18.39
CA LEU A 379 1.13 14.45 -17.14
C LEU A 379 2.05 13.23 -17.30
N ALA A 380 1.90 12.46 -18.38
CA ALA A 380 2.74 11.30 -18.67
C ALA A 380 4.20 11.71 -18.90
N ASP A 381 4.44 12.84 -19.59
CA ASP A 381 5.78 13.38 -19.81
C ASP A 381 6.46 13.80 -18.49
N SER A 382 5.74 14.57 -17.63
CA SER A 382 6.28 14.99 -16.34
C SER A 382 6.52 13.80 -15.40
N LEU A 383 5.61 12.84 -15.39
CA LEU A 383 5.69 11.63 -14.58
C LEU A 383 6.84 10.72 -15.05
N ALA A 384 7.03 10.56 -16.37
CA ALA A 384 8.15 9.80 -16.92
C ALA A 384 9.49 10.39 -16.51
N ARG A 385 9.64 11.71 -16.54
CA ARG A 385 10.86 12.40 -16.07
C ARG A 385 11.09 12.20 -14.58
N GLU A 386 10.05 12.30 -13.75
CA GLU A 386 10.14 12.09 -12.29
C GLU A 386 10.57 10.67 -11.97
N LEU A 387 9.92 9.67 -12.58
CA LEU A 387 10.20 8.26 -12.31
C LEU A 387 11.52 7.76 -12.92
N SER A 388 12.05 8.43 -13.95
CA SER A 388 13.31 8.08 -14.61
C SER A 388 14.51 8.85 -14.06
N GLN A 389 14.43 9.47 -12.89
CA GLN A 389 15.57 10.11 -12.23
C GLN A 389 16.70 9.12 -11.93
N ASP A 390 16.38 7.83 -11.75
CA ASP A 390 17.35 6.76 -11.69
C ASP A 390 17.55 6.14 -13.10
N PRO A 391 18.70 6.39 -13.78
CA PRO A 391 18.96 5.85 -15.11
C PRO A 391 18.99 4.31 -15.18
N ALA A 392 19.22 3.66 -14.03
CA ALA A 392 19.24 2.20 -13.94
C ALA A 392 17.82 1.59 -14.05
N HIS A 393 16.78 2.39 -13.83
CA HIS A 393 15.40 1.95 -13.79
C HIS A 393 14.50 2.79 -14.70
N PRO A 394 14.71 2.78 -16.03
CA PRO A 394 13.84 3.52 -16.93
C PRO A 394 12.42 2.97 -16.89
N VAL A 395 11.45 3.88 -16.89
CA VAL A 395 10.03 3.52 -16.90
C VAL A 395 9.41 3.68 -18.28
N ARG A 396 8.32 2.96 -18.51
CA ARG A 396 7.45 3.11 -19.67
C ARG A 396 6.01 3.36 -19.21
N ILE A 397 5.30 4.25 -19.90
CA ILE A 397 3.94 4.64 -19.53
C ILE A 397 3.02 4.48 -20.74
N GLY A 398 2.05 3.60 -20.64
CA GLY A 398 0.92 3.48 -21.58
C GLY A 398 -0.20 4.43 -21.16
N ILE A 399 -0.70 5.25 -22.10
CA ILE A 399 -1.81 6.18 -21.88
C ILE A 399 -3.08 5.54 -22.41
N GLY A 400 -4.07 5.35 -21.54
CA GLY A 400 -5.40 4.86 -21.89
C GLY A 400 -6.28 5.94 -22.53
N GLU A 401 -7.24 5.49 -23.30
CA GLU A 401 -8.23 6.38 -23.89
C GLU A 401 -9.08 7.04 -22.80
N VAL A 402 -9.44 8.32 -23.03
CA VAL A 402 -10.34 9.05 -22.16
C VAL A 402 -11.74 8.44 -22.27
N ARG A 403 -12.36 8.17 -21.13
CA ARG A 403 -13.76 7.76 -21.00
C ARG A 403 -14.55 8.86 -20.28
N ASP A 404 -15.79 9.01 -20.61
CA ASP A 404 -16.68 10.07 -20.11
C ASP A 404 -17.18 9.82 -18.68
N ARG A 405 -17.02 8.61 -18.16
CA ARG A 405 -17.50 8.19 -16.84
C ARG A 405 -16.53 7.21 -16.19
N LEU A 406 -16.51 7.23 -14.86
CA LEU A 406 -15.57 6.46 -14.05
C LEU A 406 -15.82 4.94 -14.10
N ASP A 407 -17.07 4.50 -14.29
CA ASP A 407 -17.42 3.08 -14.44
C ASP A 407 -16.86 2.43 -15.72
N LEU A 408 -16.42 3.24 -16.69
CA LEU A 408 -15.71 2.80 -17.89
C LEU A 408 -14.18 2.74 -17.73
N ALA A 409 -13.67 2.88 -16.52
CA ALA A 409 -12.23 2.86 -16.23
C ALA A 409 -11.53 1.58 -16.73
N ALA A 410 -12.22 0.43 -16.69
CA ALA A 410 -11.68 -0.84 -17.21
C ALA A 410 -11.39 -0.80 -18.72
N GLU A 411 -12.15 -0.03 -19.49
CA GLU A 411 -11.90 0.15 -20.92
C GLU A 411 -10.65 1.02 -21.15
N SER A 412 -10.53 2.11 -20.40
CA SER A 412 -9.33 2.94 -20.43
C SER A 412 -8.08 2.16 -20.00
N ARG A 413 -8.20 1.32 -18.96
CA ARG A 413 -7.11 0.43 -18.56
C ARG A 413 -6.68 -0.51 -19.67
N ARG A 414 -7.63 -1.16 -20.37
CA ARG A 414 -7.29 -2.07 -21.47
C ARG A 414 -6.47 -1.38 -22.56
N THR A 415 -6.83 -0.16 -22.92
CA THR A 415 -6.06 0.62 -23.91
C THR A 415 -4.72 1.11 -23.36
N ALA A 416 -4.63 1.45 -22.06
CA ALA A 416 -3.38 1.78 -21.40
C ALA A 416 -2.40 0.59 -21.36
N ASP A 417 -2.89 -0.59 -20.97
CA ASP A 417 -2.10 -1.82 -20.94
C ASP A 417 -1.62 -2.22 -22.33
N LEU A 418 -2.48 -2.06 -23.35
CA LEU A 418 -2.12 -2.32 -24.74
C LEU A 418 -1.04 -1.36 -25.24
N ALA A 419 -1.17 -0.07 -24.94
CA ALA A 419 -0.15 0.93 -25.28
C ALA A 419 1.19 0.65 -24.57
N LEU A 420 1.15 0.27 -23.29
CA LEU A 420 2.34 -0.12 -22.53
C LEU A 420 3.01 -1.36 -23.13
N ARG A 421 2.24 -2.41 -23.42
CA ARG A 421 2.74 -3.62 -24.10
C ARG A 421 3.35 -3.28 -25.45
N ALA A 422 2.72 -2.39 -26.23
CA ALA A 422 3.25 -1.95 -27.52
C ALA A 422 4.58 -1.21 -27.38
N LEU A 423 4.72 -0.34 -26.38
CA LEU A 423 6.00 0.34 -26.07
C LEU A 423 7.12 -0.64 -25.68
N LEU A 424 6.82 -1.62 -24.83
CA LEU A 424 7.78 -2.62 -24.37
C LEU A 424 8.17 -3.59 -25.49
N PHE A 425 7.22 -3.88 -26.39
CA PHE A 425 7.40 -4.82 -27.49
C PHE A 425 8.11 -4.18 -28.71
N ALA A 426 7.98 -2.86 -28.87
CA ALA A 426 8.48 -2.17 -30.07
C ALA A 426 10.02 -2.24 -30.18
N ARG A 427 10.50 -2.68 -31.35
CA ARG A 427 11.94 -2.79 -31.65
C ARG A 427 12.45 -1.65 -32.54
N SER A 428 11.57 -0.79 -33.06
CA SER A 428 12.00 0.38 -33.80
C SER A 428 12.71 1.37 -32.88
N ALA A 429 13.83 1.94 -33.34
CA ALA A 429 14.57 2.93 -32.54
C ALA A 429 13.69 4.11 -32.08
N GLN A 430 12.76 4.53 -32.95
CA GLN A 430 11.82 5.61 -32.66
C GLN A 430 10.84 5.26 -31.53
N ALA A 431 10.28 4.05 -31.51
CA ALA A 431 9.37 3.62 -30.46
C ALA A 431 10.13 3.29 -29.15
N ALA A 432 11.32 2.70 -29.26
CA ALA A 432 12.18 2.41 -28.10
C ALA A 432 12.66 3.68 -27.37
N ALA A 433 12.76 4.80 -28.07
CA ALA A 433 13.13 6.10 -27.49
C ALA A 433 11.98 6.78 -26.74
N ARG A 434 10.72 6.34 -26.90
CA ARG A 434 9.57 6.95 -26.23
C ARG A 434 9.44 6.45 -24.80
N ALA A 435 9.30 7.34 -23.85
CA ALA A 435 9.01 7.01 -22.47
C ALA A 435 7.52 6.72 -22.25
N PHE A 436 6.65 7.29 -23.06
CA PHE A 436 5.20 7.11 -22.98
C PHE A 436 4.56 7.10 -24.38
N ALA A 437 3.40 6.47 -24.52
CA ALA A 437 2.56 6.49 -25.72
C ALA A 437 1.12 6.09 -25.42
N SER A 438 0.20 6.53 -26.29
CA SER A 438 -1.13 5.99 -26.44
C SER A 438 -1.17 4.92 -27.55
N VAL A 439 -2.29 4.21 -27.67
CA VAL A 439 -2.55 3.26 -28.79
C VAL A 439 -2.42 3.95 -30.16
N ALA A 440 -2.90 5.20 -30.25
CA ALA A 440 -2.84 5.97 -31.49
C ALA A 440 -1.41 6.36 -31.91
N ASP A 441 -0.46 6.40 -30.98
CA ASP A 441 0.94 6.70 -31.27
C ASP A 441 1.73 5.51 -31.85
N LEU A 442 1.19 4.28 -31.72
CA LEU A 442 1.88 3.02 -32.01
C LEU A 442 1.01 2.06 -32.85
N PRO A 443 0.36 2.50 -33.96
CA PRO A 443 -0.64 1.69 -34.67
C PRO A 443 -0.08 0.34 -35.17
N ASP A 444 1.12 0.34 -35.74
CA ASP A 444 1.76 -0.87 -36.27
C ASP A 444 2.12 -1.88 -35.15
N ALA A 445 2.65 -1.39 -34.02
CA ALA A 445 2.97 -2.25 -32.89
C ALA A 445 1.73 -2.85 -32.26
N VAL A 446 0.65 -2.08 -32.17
CA VAL A 446 -0.66 -2.54 -31.67
C VAL A 446 -1.27 -3.58 -32.62
N ALA A 447 -1.27 -3.33 -33.92
CA ALA A 447 -1.76 -4.30 -34.91
C ALA A 447 -0.97 -5.62 -34.85
N LEU A 448 0.35 -5.53 -34.73
CA LEU A 448 1.18 -6.71 -34.57
C LEU A 448 0.91 -7.46 -33.28
N LEU A 449 0.69 -6.78 -32.15
CA LEU A 449 0.33 -7.43 -30.89
C LEU A 449 -1.01 -8.18 -31.00
N HIS A 450 -2.03 -7.58 -31.62
CA HIS A 450 -3.31 -8.24 -31.85
C HIS A 450 -3.16 -9.50 -32.71
N ALA A 451 -2.37 -9.41 -33.80
CA ALA A 451 -2.08 -10.56 -34.64
C ALA A 451 -1.37 -11.69 -33.86
N LEU A 452 -0.40 -11.32 -33.00
CA LEU A 452 0.31 -12.28 -32.17
C LEU A 452 -0.58 -12.91 -31.09
N ASP A 453 -1.46 -12.14 -30.45
CA ASP A 453 -2.40 -12.67 -29.46
C ASP A 453 -3.37 -13.67 -30.13
N THR A 454 -3.93 -13.33 -31.29
CA THR A 454 -4.76 -14.25 -32.09
C THR A 454 -4.00 -15.51 -32.50
N LEU A 455 -2.75 -15.37 -32.92
CA LEU A 455 -1.93 -16.50 -33.32
C LEU A 455 -1.61 -17.42 -32.13
N ARG A 456 -1.41 -16.87 -30.94
CA ARG A 456 -1.19 -17.66 -29.71
C ARG A 456 -2.37 -18.57 -29.40
N ASP A 457 -3.59 -18.00 -29.48
CA ASP A 457 -4.82 -18.71 -29.15
C ASP A 457 -5.18 -19.78 -30.22
N ALA A 458 -4.80 -19.53 -31.48
CA ALA A 458 -5.07 -20.40 -32.61
C ALA A 458 -3.91 -21.33 -32.98
N ALA A 459 -2.78 -21.29 -32.28
CA ALA A 459 -1.57 -22.01 -32.66
C ALA A 459 -1.79 -23.54 -32.63
N PRO A 460 -1.53 -24.24 -33.73
CA PRO A 460 -1.55 -25.70 -33.72
C PRO A 460 -0.40 -26.22 -32.83
N PRO A 461 -0.61 -27.34 -32.11
CA PRO A 461 0.36 -27.84 -31.10
C PRO A 461 1.68 -28.37 -31.68
N ASP A 462 1.88 -28.35 -32.99
CA ASP A 462 3.08 -28.86 -33.67
C ASP A 462 3.58 -27.91 -34.77
N SER A 463 3.72 -26.62 -34.46
CA SER A 463 4.35 -25.67 -35.39
C SER A 463 5.85 -25.91 -35.54
N SER A 464 6.44 -25.49 -36.67
CA SER A 464 7.87 -25.64 -36.93
C SER A 464 8.74 -25.01 -35.83
N VAL A 465 8.32 -23.86 -35.28
CA VAL A 465 9.05 -23.18 -34.20
C VAL A 465 8.91 -23.96 -32.87
N GLN A 466 7.71 -24.46 -32.56
CA GLN A 466 7.53 -25.29 -31.35
C GLN A 466 8.36 -26.58 -31.42
N ARG A 467 8.49 -27.23 -32.59
CA ARG A 467 9.41 -28.36 -32.77
C ARG A 467 10.85 -27.98 -32.50
N LEU A 468 11.28 -26.80 -32.95
CA LEU A 468 12.63 -26.29 -32.69
C LEU A 468 12.86 -25.98 -31.21
N GLU A 469 11.88 -25.39 -30.52
CA GLU A 469 11.91 -25.13 -29.08
C GLU A 469 11.96 -26.42 -28.28
N ALA A 470 11.11 -27.39 -28.59
CA ALA A 470 11.12 -28.70 -27.96
C ALA A 470 12.47 -29.43 -28.18
N HIS A 471 13.08 -29.28 -29.36
CA HIS A 471 14.42 -29.78 -29.62
C HIS A 471 15.45 -29.06 -28.74
N ALA A 472 15.44 -27.72 -28.72
CA ALA A 472 16.37 -26.91 -27.93
C ALA A 472 16.29 -27.24 -26.43
N THR A 473 15.07 -27.37 -25.89
CA THR A 473 14.86 -27.77 -24.49
C THR A 473 15.40 -29.15 -24.18
N ARG A 474 15.23 -30.12 -25.07
CA ARG A 474 15.68 -31.50 -24.89
C ARG A 474 17.19 -31.66 -25.02
N THR A 475 17.84 -30.91 -25.93
CA THR A 475 19.26 -31.08 -26.28
C THR A 475 20.17 -29.99 -25.72
N GLY A 476 19.62 -28.89 -25.19
CA GLY A 476 20.38 -27.71 -24.78
C GLY A 476 20.82 -26.81 -25.96
N GLU A 477 20.42 -27.09 -27.20
CA GLU A 477 20.88 -26.37 -28.41
C GLU A 477 20.07 -25.08 -28.68
N HIS A 478 19.96 -24.19 -27.71
CA HIS A 478 19.26 -22.90 -27.86
C HIS A 478 19.83 -22.00 -28.96
N VAL A 479 21.12 -22.21 -29.32
CA VAL A 479 21.79 -21.50 -30.41
C VAL A 479 21.11 -21.65 -31.77
N LEU A 480 20.28 -22.69 -31.97
CA LEU A 480 19.51 -22.87 -33.20
C LEU A 480 18.35 -21.88 -33.30
N LEU A 481 17.67 -21.62 -32.19
CA LEU A 481 16.63 -20.59 -32.12
C LEU A 481 17.21 -19.20 -32.39
N ASP A 482 18.35 -18.89 -31.79
CA ASP A 482 19.05 -17.61 -32.02
C ASP A 482 19.49 -17.45 -33.46
N THR A 483 19.94 -18.56 -34.09
CA THR A 483 20.33 -18.58 -35.52
C THR A 483 19.14 -18.27 -36.43
N LEU A 484 17.97 -18.90 -36.18
CA LEU A 484 16.76 -18.64 -36.96
C LEU A 484 16.27 -17.20 -36.75
N ARG A 485 16.27 -16.73 -35.49
CA ARG A 485 15.88 -15.36 -35.15
C ARG A 485 16.76 -14.35 -35.89
N ALA A 486 18.06 -14.47 -35.79
CA ALA A 486 19.01 -13.58 -36.45
C ALA A 486 18.83 -13.59 -37.98
N TYR A 487 18.61 -14.76 -38.60
CA TYR A 487 18.36 -14.87 -40.04
C TYR A 487 17.14 -14.09 -40.50
N LEU A 488 16.02 -14.24 -39.77
CA LEU A 488 14.77 -13.57 -40.09
C LEU A 488 14.82 -12.06 -39.80
N GLU A 489 15.47 -11.63 -38.73
CA GLU A 489 15.62 -10.21 -38.34
C GLU A 489 16.53 -9.43 -39.32
N HIS A 490 17.54 -10.08 -39.87
CA HIS A 490 18.47 -9.45 -40.84
C HIS A 490 18.07 -9.66 -42.30
N SER A 491 16.76 -9.74 -42.56
CA SER A 491 16.22 -9.80 -43.94
C SER A 491 16.82 -10.92 -44.80
N ARG A 492 17.12 -12.08 -44.19
CA ARG A 492 17.75 -13.24 -44.84
C ARG A 492 19.21 -13.04 -45.28
N ASP A 493 19.85 -11.97 -44.84
CA ASP A 493 21.29 -11.77 -45.08
C ASP A 493 22.11 -12.59 -44.07
N GLY A 494 22.51 -13.80 -44.49
CA GLY A 494 23.24 -14.72 -43.63
C GLY A 494 24.61 -14.15 -43.16
N ALA A 495 25.22 -13.24 -43.93
CA ALA A 495 26.46 -12.62 -43.51
C ALA A 495 26.25 -11.56 -42.41
N LYS A 496 25.17 -10.77 -42.49
CA LYS A 496 24.77 -9.85 -41.45
C LYS A 496 24.31 -10.60 -40.17
N ALA A 497 23.53 -11.64 -40.33
CA ALA A 497 23.08 -12.49 -39.23
C ALA A 497 24.25 -13.18 -38.51
N ALA A 498 25.21 -13.72 -39.25
CA ALA A 498 26.43 -14.32 -38.67
C ALA A 498 27.24 -13.31 -37.85
N ARG A 499 27.41 -12.09 -38.40
CA ARG A 499 28.06 -11.01 -37.65
C ARG A 499 27.32 -10.61 -36.38
N ALA A 500 26.00 -10.53 -36.45
CA ALA A 500 25.18 -10.18 -35.28
C ALA A 500 25.31 -11.23 -34.17
N LEU A 501 25.48 -12.50 -34.49
CA LEU A 501 25.73 -13.58 -33.54
C LEU A 501 27.22 -13.80 -33.21
N ASN A 502 28.11 -13.00 -33.80
CA ASN A 502 29.55 -13.15 -33.62
C ASN A 502 30.07 -14.57 -33.93
N VAL A 503 29.59 -15.16 -35.04
CA VAL A 503 30.02 -16.50 -35.52
C VAL A 503 30.52 -16.46 -36.94
N PRO A 504 31.45 -17.38 -37.35
CA PRO A 504 31.88 -17.54 -38.73
C PRO A 504 30.70 -17.87 -39.67
N ALA A 505 30.72 -17.34 -40.90
CA ALA A 505 29.68 -17.58 -41.90
C ALA A 505 29.42 -19.08 -42.18
N GLY A 506 30.48 -19.90 -42.17
CA GLY A 506 30.36 -21.36 -42.32
C GLY A 506 29.57 -22.02 -41.18
N THR A 507 29.89 -21.62 -39.94
CA THR A 507 29.17 -22.10 -38.74
C THR A 507 27.71 -21.68 -38.75
N PHE A 508 27.43 -20.42 -39.16
CA PHE A 508 26.08 -19.91 -39.30
C PHE A 508 25.28 -20.74 -40.31
N ARG A 509 25.85 -20.98 -41.49
CA ARG A 509 25.21 -21.79 -42.54
C ARG A 509 24.91 -23.21 -42.04
N TYR A 510 25.87 -23.85 -41.37
CA TYR A 510 25.68 -25.18 -40.78
C TYR A 510 24.51 -25.20 -39.80
N ARG A 511 24.47 -24.22 -38.89
CA ARG A 511 23.38 -24.10 -37.92
C ARG A 511 22.02 -23.90 -38.61
N LEU A 512 21.95 -23.06 -39.64
CA LEU A 512 20.72 -22.80 -40.38
C LEU A 512 20.21 -24.05 -41.11
N GLU A 513 21.11 -24.84 -41.70
CA GLU A 513 20.74 -26.14 -42.31
C GLU A 513 20.26 -27.14 -41.23
N LYS A 514 20.86 -27.13 -40.06
CA LYS A 514 20.40 -27.95 -38.93
C LYS A 514 18.99 -27.52 -38.46
N VAL A 515 18.71 -26.21 -38.40
CA VAL A 515 17.36 -25.67 -38.13
C VAL A 515 16.33 -26.25 -39.11
N LYS A 516 16.60 -26.17 -40.44
CA LYS A 516 15.69 -26.72 -41.46
C LYS A 516 15.42 -28.20 -41.23
N LYS A 517 16.42 -29.00 -40.91
CA LYS A 517 16.31 -30.43 -40.66
C LYS A 517 15.51 -30.75 -39.39
N VAL A 518 15.72 -30.00 -38.32
CA VAL A 518 15.09 -30.24 -37.01
C VAL A 518 13.61 -29.88 -37.02
N CYS A 519 13.26 -28.73 -37.58
CA CYS A 519 11.91 -28.21 -37.51
C CYS A 519 11.11 -28.39 -38.83
N GLY A 520 11.76 -28.83 -39.90
CA GLY A 520 11.09 -29.06 -41.20
C GLY A 520 10.61 -27.79 -41.88
N ILE A 521 11.19 -26.61 -41.51
CA ILE A 521 10.76 -25.34 -42.09
C ILE A 521 11.39 -25.13 -43.46
N ASP A 522 10.54 -24.80 -44.43
CA ASP A 522 11.01 -24.26 -45.70
C ASP A 522 11.19 -22.75 -45.60
N LEU A 523 12.47 -22.33 -45.53
CA LEU A 523 12.80 -20.90 -45.43
C LEU A 523 12.72 -20.16 -46.79
N ASP A 524 12.46 -20.85 -47.86
CA ASP A 524 12.22 -20.26 -49.18
C ASP A 524 10.73 -19.98 -49.43
N ASP A 525 9.84 -20.65 -48.71
CA ASP A 525 8.42 -20.34 -48.63
C ASP A 525 8.19 -19.04 -47.81
N PRO A 526 7.56 -18.00 -48.39
CA PRO A 526 7.30 -16.73 -47.72
C PRO A 526 6.34 -16.87 -46.54
N ASP A 527 5.35 -17.73 -46.61
CA ASP A 527 4.33 -17.92 -45.55
C ASP A 527 4.93 -18.66 -44.36
N ALA A 528 5.74 -19.71 -44.60
CA ALA A 528 6.47 -20.39 -43.55
C ALA A 528 7.44 -19.46 -42.79
N ARG A 529 8.11 -18.57 -43.52
CA ARG A 529 9.00 -17.56 -42.90
C ARG A 529 8.22 -16.56 -42.04
N LEU A 530 7.10 -16.04 -42.57
CA LEU A 530 6.28 -15.08 -41.84
C LEU A 530 5.75 -15.71 -40.56
N LEU A 531 5.22 -16.90 -40.63
CA LEU A 531 4.75 -17.64 -39.43
C LEU A 531 5.87 -17.90 -38.44
N ALA A 532 7.04 -18.36 -38.91
CA ALA A 532 8.19 -18.58 -38.03
C ALA A 532 8.63 -17.29 -37.34
N HIS A 533 8.64 -16.17 -38.04
CA HIS A 533 8.98 -14.88 -37.46
C HIS A 533 7.96 -14.44 -36.39
N LEU A 534 6.66 -14.62 -36.64
CA LEU A 534 5.61 -14.32 -35.66
C LEU A 534 5.73 -15.22 -34.42
N TYR A 535 5.94 -16.53 -34.59
CA TYR A 535 6.13 -17.45 -33.47
C TYR A 535 7.35 -17.14 -32.64
N LEU A 536 8.50 -16.81 -33.27
CA LEU A 536 9.69 -16.36 -32.54
C LEU A 536 9.48 -15.05 -31.78
N ARG A 537 8.55 -14.19 -32.24
CA ARG A 537 8.12 -13.01 -31.51
C ARG A 537 7.23 -13.35 -30.32
N LEU A 538 6.42 -14.40 -30.42
CA LEU A 538 5.59 -14.90 -29.30
C LEU A 538 6.42 -15.45 -28.13
N THR A 539 7.53 -16.11 -28.45
CA THR A 539 8.39 -16.80 -27.50
C THR A 539 9.60 -15.96 -27.05
N ASP A 540 9.64 -14.68 -27.41
CA ASP A 540 10.71 -13.78 -27.01
C ASP A 540 10.68 -13.56 -25.47
N PRO A 541 11.75 -13.92 -24.74
CA PRO A 541 11.81 -13.75 -23.28
C PRO A 541 11.77 -12.28 -22.81
N ARG A 542 11.86 -11.34 -23.74
CA ARG A 542 11.75 -9.88 -23.46
C ARG A 542 10.31 -9.38 -23.42
N ARG A 543 9.34 -10.29 -23.47
CA ARG A 543 7.91 -9.97 -23.53
C ARG A 543 7.27 -9.86 -22.15
#